data_e04d4f4bf3c41a54fbff702a1c5cacea
#
_entry.id   e04d4f4bf3c41a54fbff702a1c5cacea
#
_cell.length_a   1.000
_cell.length_b   1.000
_cell.length_c   1.000
_cell.angle_alpha   90.00
_cell.angle_beta   90.00
_cell.angle_gamma   90.00
#
_symmetry.space_group_name_H-M   'P 1'
#
loop_
_entity.id
_entity.type
_entity.pdbx_description
1 polymer ?
#
loop_
_entity_poly.entity_id
_entity_poly.type
_entity_poly.pdbx_seq_one_letter_code
_entity_poly.pdbx_strand_id
1 'polypeptide(L)'
;MLIFVGKTSNKTFDVYNYIHSRTYNIPLIHVIGDSHSTVFYNKKQFIAHFLGAATMHNLNKKVSLTKSNEKLFKILRKLNTKRDIVMLSFGEIDCRIHMSYQYEKQQKKITIPKLIDQTIFNYGCVLKEIRQMGITLYVYGMPGAREIKYLDKSLFYGTDSMRSDIYGEFNDRLKKFCENNGYPYINIYPKVSDKNGFLLKEYVADEIHLNGKIADFVRQEINKNGRN
;
A
#
# COMPACT_ATOMS: atom_id res chain seq x y z
N MET A 1 7.88 16.44 -14.27
CA MET A 1 7.84 16.90 -12.85
C MET A 1 6.40 16.76 -12.39
N LEU A 2 6.06 15.64 -11.76
CA LEU A 2 4.72 15.39 -11.23
C LEU A 2 4.45 16.39 -10.12
N ILE A 3 3.59 17.37 -10.37
CA ILE A 3 3.05 18.23 -9.32
C ILE A 3 2.09 17.36 -8.53
N PHE A 4 2.59 16.72 -7.48
CA PHE A 4 1.72 16.15 -6.45
C PHE A 4 0.96 17.32 -5.81
N VAL A 5 -0.28 17.54 -6.23
CA VAL A 5 -1.25 18.28 -5.42
C VAL A 5 -1.69 17.34 -4.29
N GLY A 6 -0.69 16.85 -3.55
CA GLY A 6 -0.88 15.94 -2.44
C GLY A 6 -1.46 16.72 -1.27
N LYS A 7 -2.50 16.17 -0.66
CA LYS A 7 -2.93 16.59 0.67
C LYS A 7 -1.71 16.58 1.59
N THR A 8 -1.33 17.74 2.11
CA THR A 8 -0.27 17.82 3.11
C THR A 8 -0.75 17.22 4.42
N SER A 9 0.09 16.45 5.10
CA SER A 9 -0.18 16.03 6.46
C SER A 9 -0.33 17.28 7.33
N ASN A 10 -1.46 17.40 8.01
CA ASN A 10 -1.63 18.44 9.00
C ASN A 10 -1.07 17.94 10.33
N LYS A 11 0.11 18.41 10.72
CA LYS A 11 0.78 18.04 11.98
C LYS A 11 -0.13 18.24 13.21
N THR A 12 -1.00 19.23 13.19
CA THR A 12 -1.98 19.48 14.25
C THR A 12 -2.97 18.30 14.36
N PHE A 13 -3.37 17.72 13.24
CA PHE A 13 -4.27 16.57 13.23
C PHE A 13 -3.56 15.29 13.73
N ASP A 14 -2.29 15.12 13.41
CA ASP A 14 -1.49 14.01 13.92
C ASP A 14 -1.32 14.12 15.44
N VAL A 15 -1.09 15.33 15.97
CA VAL A 15 -1.07 15.59 17.41
C VAL A 15 -2.43 15.29 18.06
N TYR A 16 -3.54 15.70 17.44
CA TYR A 16 -4.87 15.35 17.91
C TYR A 16 -5.07 13.83 17.94
N ASN A 17 -4.71 13.09 16.90
CA ASN A 17 -4.79 11.65 16.85
C ASN A 17 -3.96 11.01 17.97
N TYR A 18 -2.76 11.53 18.22
CA TYR A 18 -1.90 11.05 19.29
C TYR A 18 -2.55 11.24 20.68
N ILE A 19 -3.01 12.45 20.99
CA ILE A 19 -3.69 12.75 22.26
C ILE A 19 -4.94 11.89 22.42
N HIS A 20 -5.80 11.83 21.40
CA HIS A 20 -7.02 11.02 21.40
C HIS A 20 -6.71 9.54 21.65
N SER A 21 -5.69 8.99 20.98
CA SER A 21 -5.23 7.61 21.18
C SER A 21 -4.86 7.36 22.64
N ARG A 22 -4.10 8.27 23.26
CA ARG A 22 -3.64 8.12 24.66
C ARG A 22 -4.78 8.25 25.67
N THR A 23 -5.70 9.20 25.44
CA THR A 23 -6.85 9.45 26.33
C THR A 23 -7.82 8.28 26.34
N TYR A 24 -8.13 7.71 25.19
CA TYR A 24 -9.16 6.66 25.05
C TYR A 24 -8.59 5.24 24.96
N ASN A 25 -7.29 5.09 25.15
CA ASN A 25 -6.57 3.81 25.05
C ASN A 25 -6.82 3.06 23.71
N ILE A 26 -6.86 3.80 22.60
CA ILE A 26 -7.05 3.26 21.26
C ILE A 26 -5.69 3.22 20.55
N PRO A 27 -5.29 2.11 19.86
CA PRO A 27 -4.04 2.07 19.11
C PRO A 27 -4.04 3.07 17.95
N LEU A 28 -2.90 3.72 17.69
CA LEU A 28 -2.69 4.43 16.43
C LEU A 28 -2.37 3.44 15.32
N ILE A 29 -2.82 3.78 14.11
CA ILE A 29 -2.53 3.02 12.90
C ILE A 29 -1.54 3.84 12.08
N HIS A 30 -0.28 3.41 12.09
CA HIS A 30 0.78 4.01 11.27
C HIS A 30 0.76 3.41 9.87
N VAL A 31 0.31 4.18 8.88
CA VAL A 31 0.29 3.75 7.47
C VAL A 31 1.59 4.17 6.83
N ILE A 32 2.43 3.20 6.45
CA ILE A 32 3.74 3.46 5.84
C ILE A 32 3.71 2.94 4.41
N GLY A 33 4.02 3.80 3.44
CA GLY A 33 3.91 3.38 2.04
C GLY A 33 4.39 4.38 1.00
N ASP A 34 4.01 4.08 -0.24
CA ASP A 34 4.12 4.99 -1.37
C ASP A 34 3.05 6.09 -1.32
N SER A 35 2.77 6.76 -2.44
CA SER A 35 1.78 7.84 -2.48
C SER A 35 0.36 7.42 -2.08
N HIS A 36 0.01 6.14 -2.16
CA HIS A 36 -1.29 5.64 -1.72
C HIS A 36 -1.46 5.68 -0.20
N SER A 37 -0.38 5.77 0.58
CA SER A 37 -0.47 6.00 2.03
C SER A 37 -1.06 7.38 2.37
N THR A 38 -0.97 8.36 1.47
CA THR A 38 -1.45 9.74 1.71
C THR A 38 -2.96 9.86 1.78
N VAL A 39 -3.72 8.85 1.33
CA VAL A 39 -5.18 8.80 1.48
C VAL A 39 -5.62 8.85 2.95
N PHE A 40 -4.73 8.45 3.85
CA PHE A 40 -4.94 8.42 5.30
C PHE A 40 -4.51 9.71 6.02
N TYR A 41 -3.98 10.71 5.29
CA TYR A 41 -3.72 12.03 5.88
C TYR A 41 -4.99 12.65 6.46
N ASN A 42 -4.88 13.21 7.65
CA ASN A 42 -5.99 13.88 8.35
C ASN A 42 -7.21 12.96 8.56
N LYS A 43 -6.97 11.66 8.77
CA LYS A 43 -8.01 10.68 9.11
C LYS A 43 -7.87 10.27 10.58
N LYS A 44 -9.02 10.14 11.26
CA LYS A 44 -9.07 9.75 12.67
C LYS A 44 -8.37 8.40 12.89
N GLN A 45 -7.49 8.33 13.88
CA GLN A 45 -6.71 7.15 14.29
C GLN A 45 -5.52 6.81 13.34
N PHE A 46 -5.36 7.50 12.21
CA PHE A 46 -4.27 7.23 11.27
C PHE A 46 -3.16 8.27 11.36
N ILE A 47 -1.92 7.80 11.26
CA ILE A 47 -0.73 8.62 11.00
C ILE A 47 -0.05 8.05 9.77
N ALA A 48 -0.04 8.78 8.67
CA ALA A 48 0.52 8.31 7.42
C ALA A 48 1.96 8.81 7.19
N HIS A 49 2.80 7.91 6.71
CA HIS A 49 4.21 8.12 6.44
C HIS A 49 4.52 7.83 4.97
N PHE A 50 4.62 8.88 4.17
CA PHE A 50 4.97 8.78 2.76
C PHE A 50 6.48 8.60 2.57
N LEU A 51 6.90 7.50 1.95
CA LEU A 51 8.32 7.18 1.70
C LEU A 51 8.85 7.63 0.34
N GLY A 52 8.00 8.20 -0.50
CA GLY A 52 8.30 8.49 -1.90
C GLY A 52 7.81 7.38 -2.84
N ALA A 53 8.27 7.39 -4.09
CA ALA A 53 7.91 6.38 -5.09
C ALA A 53 8.60 5.03 -4.79
N ALA A 54 8.15 4.37 -3.73
CA ALA A 54 8.71 3.11 -3.26
C ALA A 54 7.94 1.93 -3.85
N THR A 55 8.64 0.99 -4.48
CA THR A 55 8.05 -0.25 -4.99
C THR A 55 8.15 -1.36 -3.96
N MET A 56 7.16 -2.23 -3.91
CA MET A 56 7.18 -3.46 -3.10
C MET A 56 8.36 -4.36 -3.51
N HIS A 57 8.63 -4.45 -4.81
CA HIS A 57 9.72 -5.24 -5.39
C HIS A 57 11.11 -4.88 -4.85
N ASN A 58 11.37 -3.57 -4.63
CA ASN A 58 12.69 -3.10 -4.21
C ASN A 58 12.78 -2.79 -2.71
N LEU A 59 11.70 -3.01 -1.96
CA LEU A 59 11.66 -2.61 -0.55
C LEU A 59 12.66 -3.37 0.33
N ASN A 60 13.06 -4.59 -0.06
CA ASN A 60 14.08 -5.38 0.63
C ASN A 60 15.53 -4.90 0.35
N LYS A 61 15.74 -4.03 -0.63
CA LYS A 61 17.06 -3.54 -0.99
C LYS A 61 17.54 -2.47 0.00
N LYS A 62 18.60 -2.76 0.74
CA LYS A 62 19.20 -1.80 1.69
C LYS A 62 19.78 -0.56 0.99
N VAL A 63 20.25 -0.72 -0.25
CA VAL A 63 20.76 0.38 -1.08
C VAL A 63 19.82 0.55 -2.27
N SER A 64 19.14 1.69 -2.32
CA SER A 64 18.26 2.07 -3.42
C SER A 64 18.22 3.60 -3.57
N LEU A 65 17.87 4.09 -4.76
CA LEU A 65 17.75 5.54 -5.02
C LEU A 65 16.74 6.21 -4.09
N THR A 66 15.65 5.55 -3.76
CA THR A 66 14.60 6.07 -2.89
C THR A 66 14.93 5.93 -1.40
N LYS A 67 15.91 5.11 -1.04
CA LYS A 67 16.24 4.75 0.35
C LYS A 67 15.03 4.27 1.16
N SER A 68 14.08 3.61 0.48
CA SER A 68 12.77 3.28 1.08
C SER A 68 12.91 2.30 2.25
N ASN A 69 13.82 1.31 2.14
CA ASN A 69 14.11 0.38 3.25
C ASN A 69 14.62 1.14 4.49
N GLU A 70 15.64 1.97 4.32
CA GLU A 70 16.22 2.77 5.42
C GLU A 70 15.18 3.66 6.09
N LYS A 71 14.37 4.37 5.28
CA LYS A 71 13.30 5.24 5.78
C LYS A 71 12.24 4.45 6.54
N LEU A 72 11.81 3.28 6.01
CA LEU A 72 10.86 2.39 6.66
C LEU A 72 11.35 2.01 8.06
N PHE A 73 12.54 1.42 8.16
CA PHE A 73 13.08 0.96 9.42
C PHE A 73 13.42 2.10 10.40
N LYS A 74 13.76 3.29 9.89
CA LYS A 74 13.92 4.50 10.71
C LYS A 74 12.62 4.94 11.39
N ILE A 75 11.48 4.81 10.69
CA ILE A 75 10.16 5.07 11.25
C ILE A 75 9.81 3.99 12.29
N LEU A 76 9.89 2.72 11.91
CA LEU A 76 9.52 1.59 12.75
C LEU A 76 10.23 1.59 14.13
N ARG A 77 11.53 1.93 14.15
CA ARG A 77 12.30 2.02 15.40
C ARG A 77 11.82 3.10 16.37
N LYS A 78 11.01 4.06 15.92
CA LYS A 78 10.46 5.14 16.76
C LYS A 78 9.06 4.88 17.27
N LEU A 79 8.41 3.80 16.80
CA LEU A 79 7.04 3.49 17.17
C LEU A 79 6.95 2.75 18.50
N ASN A 80 5.82 2.90 19.17
CA ASN A 80 5.50 2.09 20.33
C ASN A 80 4.93 0.73 19.87
N THR A 81 5.82 -0.25 19.69
CA THR A 81 5.48 -1.56 19.11
C THR A 81 4.49 -2.37 19.93
N LYS A 82 4.37 -2.10 21.25
CA LYS A 82 3.42 -2.78 22.14
C LYS A 82 1.98 -2.28 22.00
N ARG A 83 1.80 -1.13 21.37
CA ARG A 83 0.50 -0.45 21.35
C ARG A 83 0.02 -0.10 19.95
N ASP A 84 0.92 0.43 19.16
CA ASP A 84 0.55 0.99 17.87
C ASP A 84 0.58 -0.09 16.78
N ILE A 85 -0.27 0.07 15.78
CA ILE A 85 -0.42 -0.83 14.64
C ILE A 85 0.33 -0.23 13.46
N VAL A 86 1.01 -1.06 12.69
CA VAL A 86 1.60 -0.69 11.41
C VAL A 86 0.80 -1.31 10.28
N MET A 87 0.42 -0.52 9.30
CA MET A 87 -0.14 -0.98 8.03
C MET A 87 0.78 -0.56 6.89
N LEU A 88 1.25 -1.52 6.10
CA LEU A 88 2.11 -1.25 4.95
C LEU A 88 1.27 -1.13 3.68
N SER A 89 1.43 0.00 2.97
CA SER A 89 0.70 0.37 1.75
C SER A 89 1.70 0.52 0.59
N PHE A 90 2.02 -0.59 -0.05
CA PHE A 90 2.93 -0.68 -1.20
C PHE A 90 2.33 -1.59 -2.27
N GLY A 91 2.86 -1.52 -3.50
CA GLY A 91 2.53 -2.43 -4.60
C GLY A 91 1.73 -1.81 -5.74
N GLU A 92 1.14 -0.64 -5.54
CA GLU A 92 0.40 0.03 -6.61
C GLU A 92 1.32 0.40 -7.78
N ILE A 93 2.48 0.97 -7.52
CA ILE A 93 3.48 1.30 -8.54
C ILE A 93 3.98 0.02 -9.25
N ASP A 94 4.09 -1.08 -8.51
CA ASP A 94 4.46 -2.38 -9.07
C ASP A 94 3.41 -2.83 -10.09
N CYS A 95 2.12 -2.78 -9.76
CA CYS A 95 1.03 -3.18 -10.65
C CYS A 95 0.87 -2.24 -11.83
N ARG A 96 0.92 -0.93 -11.61
CA ARG A 96 0.66 0.09 -12.62
C ARG A 96 1.76 0.23 -13.66
N ILE A 97 3.02 0.05 -13.26
CA ILE A 97 4.18 0.31 -14.10
C ILE A 97 5.14 -0.88 -14.12
N HIS A 98 5.60 -1.32 -12.95
CA HIS A 98 6.80 -2.16 -12.84
C HIS A 98 6.65 -3.53 -13.51
N MET A 99 5.52 -4.22 -13.30
CA MET A 99 5.29 -5.56 -13.87
C MET A 99 5.32 -5.54 -15.39
N SER A 100 4.51 -4.68 -16.01
CA SER A 100 4.43 -4.56 -17.46
C SER A 100 5.75 -4.07 -18.06
N TYR A 101 6.40 -3.09 -17.42
CA TYR A 101 7.72 -2.60 -17.86
C TYR A 101 8.79 -3.69 -17.84
N GLN A 102 8.87 -4.47 -16.76
CA GLN A 102 9.85 -5.55 -16.65
C GLN A 102 9.57 -6.70 -17.62
N TYR A 103 8.31 -7.02 -17.85
CA TYR A 103 7.90 -8.00 -18.84
C TYR A 103 8.40 -7.64 -20.23
N GLU A 104 8.18 -6.40 -20.68
CA GLU A 104 8.64 -5.92 -22.00
C GLU A 104 10.18 -5.78 -22.04
N LYS A 105 10.79 -5.20 -21.01
CA LYS A 105 12.25 -5.02 -20.94
C LYS A 105 13.01 -6.34 -21.04
N GLN A 106 12.47 -7.40 -20.47
CA GLN A 106 13.06 -8.75 -20.55
C GLN A 106 12.60 -9.50 -21.80
N GLN A 107 12.08 -8.80 -22.82
CA GLN A 107 11.64 -9.39 -24.08
C GLN A 107 10.66 -10.56 -23.87
N LYS A 108 9.78 -10.45 -22.87
CA LYS A 108 8.75 -11.45 -22.53
C LYS A 108 9.32 -12.82 -22.10
N LYS A 109 10.61 -12.89 -21.75
CA LYS A 109 11.26 -14.13 -21.30
C LYS A 109 10.85 -14.55 -19.88
N ILE A 110 10.33 -13.59 -19.08
CA ILE A 110 9.77 -13.85 -17.76
C ILE A 110 8.28 -13.55 -17.80
N THR A 111 7.45 -14.41 -17.22
CA THR A 111 6.00 -14.19 -17.18
C THR A 111 5.62 -13.20 -16.08
N ILE A 112 4.49 -12.50 -16.25
CA ILE A 112 3.95 -11.58 -15.22
C ILE A 112 3.69 -12.30 -13.90
N PRO A 113 3.07 -13.49 -13.85
CA PRO A 113 2.92 -14.26 -12.61
C PRO A 113 4.24 -14.47 -11.86
N LYS A 114 5.31 -14.79 -12.59
CA LYS A 114 6.65 -14.98 -11.98
C LYS A 114 7.24 -13.69 -11.43
N LEU A 115 7.00 -12.55 -12.08
CA LEU A 115 7.39 -11.23 -11.58
C LEU A 115 6.62 -10.87 -10.30
N ILE A 116 5.33 -11.20 -10.25
CA ILE A 116 4.49 -11.02 -9.07
C ILE A 116 5.04 -11.86 -7.91
N ASP A 117 5.28 -13.16 -8.14
CA ASP A 117 5.82 -14.06 -7.11
C ASP A 117 7.15 -13.59 -6.55
N GLN A 118 8.05 -13.14 -7.43
CA GLN A 118 9.35 -12.58 -7.01
C GLN A 118 9.17 -11.30 -6.17
N THR A 119 8.22 -10.45 -6.53
CA THR A 119 7.92 -9.22 -5.79
C THR A 119 7.34 -9.53 -4.42
N ILE A 120 6.39 -10.47 -4.33
CA ILE A 120 5.80 -10.92 -3.07
C ILE A 120 6.86 -11.59 -2.18
N PHE A 121 7.75 -12.40 -2.75
CA PHE A 121 8.86 -13.01 -2.03
C PHE A 121 9.79 -11.94 -1.42
N ASN A 122 10.22 -10.94 -2.21
CA ASN A 122 11.05 -9.84 -1.73
C ASN A 122 10.37 -9.07 -0.59
N TYR A 123 9.07 -8.82 -0.74
CA TYR A 123 8.27 -8.15 0.28
C TYR A 123 8.15 -9.00 1.55
N GLY A 124 7.96 -10.30 1.40
CA GLY A 124 7.91 -11.26 2.51
C GLY A 124 9.15 -11.23 3.40
N CYS A 125 10.34 -11.00 2.81
CA CYS A 125 11.57 -10.81 3.59
C CYS A 125 11.46 -9.60 4.52
N VAL A 126 10.90 -8.49 4.03
CA VAL A 126 10.70 -7.26 4.83
C VAL A 126 9.64 -7.49 5.91
N LEU A 127 8.52 -8.13 5.57
CA LEU A 127 7.47 -8.45 6.54
C LEU A 127 7.99 -9.31 7.69
N LYS A 128 8.84 -10.30 7.37
CA LYS A 128 9.48 -11.16 8.37
C LYS A 128 10.39 -10.37 9.32
N GLU A 129 11.21 -9.45 8.77
CA GLU A 129 12.09 -8.58 9.57
C GLU A 129 11.27 -7.67 10.51
N ILE A 130 10.17 -7.08 10.02
CA ILE A 130 9.28 -6.25 10.85
C ILE A 130 8.61 -7.06 11.94
N ARG A 131 8.14 -8.28 11.65
CA ARG A 131 7.54 -9.17 12.65
C ARG A 131 8.51 -9.48 13.79
N GLN A 132 9.79 -9.67 13.49
CA GLN A 132 10.83 -9.90 14.51
C GLN A 132 11.04 -8.71 15.45
N MET A 133 10.59 -7.51 15.07
CA MET A 133 10.56 -6.33 15.94
C MET A 133 9.39 -6.33 16.94
N GLY A 134 8.50 -7.32 16.91
CA GLY A 134 7.32 -7.40 17.76
C GLY A 134 6.20 -6.43 17.40
N ILE A 135 6.16 -5.97 16.15
CA ILE A 135 5.19 -5.00 15.64
C ILE A 135 3.91 -5.72 15.21
N THR A 136 2.74 -5.20 15.64
CA THR A 136 1.44 -5.59 15.07
C THR A 136 1.33 -5.05 13.65
N LEU A 137 1.42 -5.95 12.67
CA LEU A 137 1.58 -5.60 11.26
C LEU A 137 0.39 -6.03 10.42
N TYR A 138 -0.11 -5.13 9.58
CA TYR A 138 -1.13 -5.37 8.56
C TYR A 138 -0.56 -5.10 7.17
N VAL A 139 -0.98 -5.88 6.18
CA VAL A 139 -0.68 -5.68 4.77
C VAL A 139 -1.91 -5.11 4.07
N TYR A 140 -1.74 -3.98 3.39
CA TYR A 140 -2.82 -3.31 2.66
C TYR A 140 -2.81 -3.74 1.19
N GLY A 141 -3.96 -4.18 0.69
CA GLY A 141 -4.14 -4.58 -0.71
C GLY A 141 -4.14 -3.39 -1.67
N MET A 142 -3.92 -3.68 -2.96
CA MET A 142 -3.96 -2.67 -4.02
C MET A 142 -5.40 -2.37 -4.43
N PRO A 143 -5.67 -1.12 -4.89
CA PRO A 143 -6.94 -0.77 -5.53
C PRO A 143 -7.10 -1.47 -6.88
N GLY A 144 -8.18 -1.18 -7.62
CA GLY A 144 -8.33 -1.57 -9.02
C GLY A 144 -7.51 -0.71 -9.98
N ALA A 145 -7.34 -1.21 -11.19
CA ALA A 145 -6.67 -0.47 -12.26
C ALA A 145 -7.45 0.79 -12.66
N ARG A 146 -6.75 1.75 -13.27
CA ARG A 146 -7.38 2.92 -13.91
C ARG A 146 -7.42 2.73 -15.44
N GLU A 147 -8.53 3.08 -16.05
CA GLU A 147 -8.60 3.22 -17.52
C GLU A 147 -7.85 4.49 -17.95
N ILE A 148 -6.96 4.36 -18.95
CA ILE A 148 -6.12 5.49 -19.40
C ILE A 148 -6.87 6.47 -20.30
N LYS A 149 -8.07 6.16 -20.76
CA LYS A 149 -8.77 6.86 -21.85
C LYS A 149 -8.72 8.39 -21.76
N TYR A 150 -8.64 8.93 -20.52
CA TYR A 150 -8.65 10.38 -20.25
C TYR A 150 -7.51 10.83 -19.34
N LEU A 151 -6.46 10.00 -19.19
CA LEU A 151 -5.40 10.22 -18.21
C LEU A 151 -4.05 10.47 -18.89
N ASP A 152 -3.10 11.03 -18.17
CA ASP A 152 -1.72 11.15 -18.63
C ASP A 152 -1.10 9.75 -18.80
N LYS A 153 -0.89 9.36 -20.06
CA LYS A 153 -0.33 8.05 -20.43
C LYS A 153 1.06 7.81 -19.84
N SER A 154 1.82 8.88 -19.52
CA SER A 154 3.14 8.75 -18.95
C SER A 154 3.14 8.16 -17.52
N LEU A 155 1.99 8.17 -16.86
CA LEU A 155 1.80 7.60 -15.52
C LEU A 155 1.61 6.08 -15.53
N PHE A 156 1.42 5.47 -16.69
CA PHE A 156 1.01 4.07 -16.83
C PHE A 156 1.92 3.32 -17.80
N TYR A 157 1.95 1.99 -17.65
CA TYR A 157 2.61 1.10 -18.59
C TYR A 157 1.72 -0.11 -18.90
N GLY A 158 1.74 -0.59 -20.17
CA GLY A 158 0.86 -1.66 -20.64
C GLY A 158 -0.56 -1.19 -21.00
N THR A 159 -1.39 -2.11 -21.47
CA THR A 159 -2.80 -1.86 -21.80
C THR A 159 -3.68 -1.81 -20.53
N ASP A 160 -4.88 -1.26 -20.64
CA ASP A 160 -5.86 -1.23 -19.55
C ASP A 160 -6.19 -2.65 -19.06
N SER A 161 -6.48 -3.58 -20.00
CA SER A 161 -6.77 -4.98 -19.68
C SER A 161 -5.58 -5.64 -18.97
N MET A 162 -4.37 -5.50 -19.50
CA MET A 162 -3.17 -6.07 -18.90
C MET A 162 -2.97 -5.58 -17.46
N ARG A 163 -3.20 -4.29 -17.21
CA ARG A 163 -3.10 -3.76 -15.83
C ARG A 163 -4.20 -4.30 -14.93
N SER A 164 -5.44 -4.36 -15.41
CA SER A 164 -6.55 -4.94 -14.64
C SER A 164 -6.24 -6.37 -14.21
N ASP A 165 -5.76 -7.20 -15.14
CA ASP A 165 -5.36 -8.59 -14.85
C ASP A 165 -4.23 -8.63 -13.81
N ILE A 166 -3.21 -7.76 -13.95
CA ILE A 166 -2.11 -7.65 -12.98
C ILE A 166 -2.59 -7.30 -11.59
N TYR A 167 -3.48 -6.30 -11.46
CA TYR A 167 -4.00 -5.90 -10.14
C TYR A 167 -4.80 -7.02 -9.48
N GLY A 168 -5.65 -7.73 -10.23
CA GLY A 168 -6.41 -8.86 -9.75
C GLY A 168 -5.49 -9.99 -9.26
N GLU A 169 -4.61 -10.47 -10.14
CA GLU A 169 -3.69 -11.57 -9.83
C GLU A 169 -2.72 -11.22 -8.69
N PHE A 170 -2.23 -9.98 -8.65
CA PHE A 170 -1.35 -9.54 -7.57
C PHE A 170 -2.05 -9.56 -6.21
N ASN A 171 -3.28 -9.03 -6.13
CA ASN A 171 -4.06 -9.05 -4.89
C ASN A 171 -4.33 -10.48 -4.42
N ASP A 172 -4.72 -11.38 -5.32
CA ASP A 172 -5.02 -12.79 -4.99
C ASP A 172 -3.77 -13.51 -4.47
N ARG A 173 -2.63 -13.35 -5.13
CA ARG A 173 -1.37 -13.97 -4.71
C ARG A 173 -0.84 -13.38 -3.40
N LEU A 174 -0.93 -12.05 -3.22
CA LEU A 174 -0.51 -11.39 -1.99
C LEU A 174 -1.42 -11.80 -0.81
N LYS A 175 -2.73 -11.87 -1.02
CA LYS A 175 -3.68 -12.38 -0.02
C LYS A 175 -3.31 -13.79 0.40
N LYS A 176 -3.14 -14.71 -0.56
CA LYS A 176 -2.74 -16.10 -0.29
C LYS A 176 -1.41 -16.19 0.45
N PHE A 177 -0.43 -15.36 0.07
CA PHE A 177 0.84 -15.29 0.78
C PHE A 177 0.65 -14.83 2.23
N CYS A 178 -0.16 -13.82 2.47
CA CYS A 178 -0.46 -13.31 3.82
C CYS A 178 -1.16 -14.37 4.68
N GLU A 179 -2.17 -15.05 4.14
CA GLU A 179 -2.89 -16.14 4.82
C GLU A 179 -1.95 -17.28 5.21
N ASN A 180 -1.10 -17.76 4.28
CA ASN A 180 -0.16 -18.85 4.51
C ASN A 180 0.94 -18.50 5.54
N ASN A 181 1.23 -17.21 5.73
CA ASN A 181 2.27 -16.75 6.65
C ASN A 181 1.71 -16.06 7.90
N GLY A 182 0.38 -16.04 8.09
CA GLY A 182 -0.28 -15.43 9.24
C GLY A 182 -0.08 -13.91 9.32
N TYR A 183 -0.09 -13.20 8.19
CA TYR A 183 -0.14 -11.74 8.13
C TYR A 183 -1.58 -11.28 7.92
N PRO A 184 -2.15 -10.44 8.79
CA PRO A 184 -3.45 -9.81 8.54
C PRO A 184 -3.42 -9.01 7.22
N TYR A 185 -4.36 -9.32 6.32
CA TYR A 185 -4.48 -8.68 5.01
C TYR A 185 -5.77 -7.86 4.93
N ILE A 186 -5.65 -6.57 4.60
CA ILE A 186 -6.80 -5.68 4.38
C ILE A 186 -7.13 -5.68 2.89
N ASN A 187 -8.10 -6.50 2.51
CA ASN A 187 -8.53 -6.65 1.13
C ASN A 187 -9.48 -5.53 0.71
N ILE A 188 -8.93 -4.47 0.15
CA ILE A 188 -9.72 -3.35 -0.37
C ILE A 188 -10.20 -3.59 -1.81
N TYR A 189 -9.55 -4.47 -2.57
CA TYR A 189 -9.79 -4.66 -4.01
C TYR A 189 -11.26 -4.86 -4.35
N PRO A 190 -12.01 -5.82 -3.75
CA PRO A 190 -13.42 -6.03 -4.08
C PRO A 190 -14.33 -4.87 -3.61
N LYS A 191 -13.85 -4.02 -2.70
CA LYS A 191 -14.60 -2.86 -2.20
C LYS A 191 -14.53 -1.67 -3.16
N VAL A 192 -13.40 -1.50 -3.84
CA VAL A 192 -13.12 -0.30 -4.62
C VAL A 192 -13.06 -0.57 -6.13
N SER A 193 -13.18 -1.82 -6.58
CA SER A 193 -13.08 -2.21 -7.98
C SER A 193 -14.41 -2.77 -8.50
N ASP A 194 -14.66 -2.57 -9.78
CA ASP A 194 -15.77 -3.21 -10.50
C ASP A 194 -15.44 -4.68 -10.87
N LYS A 195 -16.41 -5.36 -11.50
CA LYS A 195 -16.27 -6.76 -11.96
C LYS A 195 -15.17 -6.98 -13.00
N ASN A 196 -14.71 -5.92 -13.66
CA ASN A 196 -13.63 -5.96 -14.64
C ASN A 196 -12.28 -5.54 -14.03
N GLY A 197 -12.21 -5.30 -12.71
CA GLY A 197 -11.00 -4.93 -11.99
C GLY A 197 -10.60 -3.45 -12.11
N PHE A 198 -11.50 -2.59 -12.60
CA PHE A 198 -11.26 -1.16 -12.67
C PHE A 198 -11.78 -0.43 -11.45
N LEU A 199 -11.04 0.62 -11.06
CA LEU A 199 -11.37 1.42 -9.88
C LEU A 199 -12.70 2.15 -10.06
N LEU A 200 -13.62 1.95 -9.11
CA LEU A 200 -14.92 2.61 -9.06
C LEU A 200 -14.78 4.12 -8.91
N LYS A 201 -15.52 4.89 -9.71
CA LYS A 201 -15.45 6.36 -9.77
C LYS A 201 -15.65 7.03 -8.42
N GLU A 202 -16.49 6.48 -7.57
CA GLU A 202 -16.78 7.03 -6.24
C GLU A 202 -15.59 6.98 -5.26
N TYR A 203 -14.58 6.14 -5.55
CA TYR A 203 -13.35 6.03 -4.75
C TYR A 203 -12.17 6.78 -5.34
N VAL A 204 -12.35 7.42 -6.49
CA VAL A 204 -11.29 8.16 -7.19
C VAL A 204 -11.08 9.53 -6.59
N ALA A 205 -9.82 9.90 -6.32
CA ALA A 205 -9.42 11.26 -5.93
C ALA A 205 -8.82 12.04 -7.11
N ASP A 206 -7.96 11.38 -7.87
CA ASP A 206 -7.25 11.93 -9.03
C ASP A 206 -6.95 10.82 -10.06
N GLU A 207 -5.94 10.99 -10.90
CA GLU A 207 -5.62 10.04 -11.97
C GLU A 207 -5.25 8.63 -11.47
N ILE A 208 -4.70 8.52 -10.25
CA ILE A 208 -4.18 7.24 -9.73
C ILE A 208 -4.59 6.93 -8.29
N HIS A 209 -4.94 7.94 -7.48
CA HIS A 209 -5.15 7.75 -6.05
C HIS A 209 -6.61 7.53 -5.67
N LEU A 210 -6.79 6.75 -4.61
CA LEU A 210 -8.04 6.64 -3.89
C LEU A 210 -8.37 7.95 -3.15
N ASN A 211 -9.64 8.23 -2.97
CA ASN A 211 -10.10 9.27 -2.05
C ASN A 211 -10.22 8.75 -0.60
N GLY A 212 -10.44 9.65 0.32
CA GLY A 212 -10.45 9.32 1.75
C GLY A 212 -11.65 8.50 2.26
N LYS A 213 -12.61 8.11 1.42
CA LYS A 213 -13.76 7.27 1.81
C LYS A 213 -13.32 5.88 2.28
N ILE A 214 -12.18 5.39 1.77
CA ILE A 214 -11.67 4.07 2.12
C ILE A 214 -11.17 3.96 3.58
N ALA A 215 -10.81 5.08 4.21
CA ALA A 215 -10.21 5.07 5.54
C ALA A 215 -11.12 4.47 6.62
N ASP A 216 -12.43 4.74 6.56
CA ASP A 216 -13.38 4.20 7.52
C ASP A 216 -13.55 2.69 7.39
N PHE A 217 -13.59 2.18 6.16
CA PHE A 217 -13.61 0.74 5.89
C PHE A 217 -12.35 0.07 6.46
N VAL A 218 -11.16 0.62 6.17
CA VAL A 218 -9.88 0.07 6.65
C VAL A 218 -9.83 0.05 8.18
N ARG A 219 -10.27 1.12 8.83
CA ARG A 219 -10.33 1.18 10.30
C ARG A 219 -11.26 0.11 10.89
N GLN A 220 -12.42 -0.10 10.27
CA GLN A 220 -13.36 -1.15 10.69
C GLN A 220 -12.75 -2.55 10.56
N GLU A 221 -12.08 -2.85 9.45
CA GLU A 221 -11.42 -4.13 9.23
C GLU A 221 -10.30 -4.40 10.23
N ILE A 222 -9.47 -3.39 10.53
CA ILE A 222 -8.41 -3.52 11.54
C ILE A 222 -9.02 -3.77 12.94
N ASN A 223 -10.08 -3.03 13.29
CA ASN A 223 -10.73 -3.17 14.61
C ASN A 223 -11.46 -4.51 14.77
N LYS A 224 -11.99 -5.12 13.71
CA LYS A 224 -12.57 -6.46 13.75
C LYS A 224 -11.49 -7.52 14.04
N ASN A 225 -10.35 -7.42 13.35
CA ASN A 225 -9.25 -8.39 13.49
C ASN A 225 -8.47 -8.26 14.81
N GLY A 226 -8.51 -7.10 15.46
CA GLY A 226 -7.84 -6.84 16.74
C GLY A 226 -8.65 -7.27 17.98
N ARG A 227 -9.85 -7.83 17.81
CA ARG A 227 -10.71 -8.32 18.91
C ARG A 227 -10.66 -9.85 19.07
N ASN A 228 -9.91 -10.53 18.23
CA ASN A 228 -9.64 -11.97 18.32
C ASN A 228 -8.22 -12.17 18.91
#